data_c57b5ba6b8c2dc01a58a4cb6f97f32ec
#
_entry.id   c57b5ba6b8c2dc01a58a4cb6f97f32ec
#
_cell.length_a   1.000
_cell.length_b   1.000
_cell.length_c   1.000
_cell.angle_alpha   90.00
_cell.angle_beta   90.00
_cell.angle_gamma   90.00
#
_symmetry.space_group_name_H-M   'P 1'
#
loop_
_entity.id
_entity.type
_entity.pdbx_description
1 polymer ?
#
loop_
_entity_poly.entity_id
_entity_poly.type
_entity_poly.pdbx_seq_one_letter_code
_entity_poly.pdbx_strand_id
1 'polypeptide(L)'
;PHTITVTATDAAGNVGNDTAVVTIDTVAPNAPVLDPINATDPVSGQAEPGSTVTVTYPDGTTATVVAGTDGSWSVPNPGNLVDGDTVTATATDPAGNTSLPGTGTVSADITAPVVALDDVLTNDSTPALTGTVNDPTATVVVNVDGVDYPAVNNGDGTWTLADNTLPTLADGPHTITVTATDAAGNVGNDTAVVTIDTSLPVVSLDDLTTNDTTPALTGAIDDPTATVVVNVDGIDYPATNNGDGTWTLADNTLPALIDGPHTVAVTATDPAGNTATDTATLTIDTVPADLIGAITIPEDLNGDGILNADELGTDGSFNAQVALGPDALDGTVVNVNGVNYTVTAADLANGYITAAIPVTGEGPVAIHAEAVDAQGNVDVADADVTVTVDTVPADLIGAITIPEDLNGDGILNADELGTDGSFNAQVA
;
A
#
# COMPACT_ATOMS: atom_id res chain seq x y z
N PRO A 1 -46.73 -21.45 62.31
CA PRO A 1 -48.14 -21.34 61.95
C PRO A 1 -49.02 -22.15 63.02
N HIS A 2 -50.16 -21.55 63.41
CA HIS A 2 -51.15 -22.12 64.21
C HIS A 2 -52.46 -22.18 63.47
N THR A 3 -53.07 -23.37 63.35
CA THR A 3 -54.37 -23.56 62.70
C THR A 3 -55.47 -23.35 63.70
N ILE A 4 -56.32 -22.39 63.52
CA ILE A 4 -57.55 -22.15 64.30
C ILE A 4 -58.68 -22.71 63.48
N THR A 5 -59.43 -23.65 64.11
CA THR A 5 -60.63 -24.24 63.52
C THR A 5 -61.86 -23.75 64.33
N VAL A 6 -62.83 -23.18 63.66
CA VAL A 6 -64.11 -22.82 64.22
C VAL A 6 -65.12 -23.83 63.71
N THR A 7 -65.82 -24.41 64.68
CA THR A 7 -66.88 -25.41 64.37
C THR A 7 -68.21 -24.86 64.92
N ALA A 8 -69.23 -24.81 64.05
CA ALA A 8 -70.61 -24.50 64.45
C ALA A 8 -71.45 -25.73 64.21
N THR A 9 -72.32 -26.06 65.18
CA THR A 9 -73.28 -27.17 65.11
C THR A 9 -74.66 -26.62 65.19
N ASP A 10 -75.58 -26.93 64.27
CA ASP A 10 -76.97 -26.50 64.30
C ASP A 10 -77.79 -27.40 65.26
N ALA A 11 -79.05 -27.01 65.51
CA ALA A 11 -79.96 -27.75 66.38
C ALA A 11 -80.31 -29.15 65.82
N ALA A 12 -80.09 -29.48 64.59
CA ALA A 12 -80.26 -30.76 63.97
C ALA A 12 -79.01 -31.63 63.95
N GLY A 13 -77.89 -31.13 64.50
CA GLY A 13 -76.62 -31.85 64.62
C GLY A 13 -75.69 -31.70 63.39
N ASN A 14 -76.04 -30.86 62.38
CA ASN A 14 -75.17 -30.60 61.24
C ASN A 14 -73.96 -29.71 61.67
N VAL A 15 -72.80 -30.12 61.29
CA VAL A 15 -71.54 -29.43 61.64
C VAL A 15 -70.94 -28.74 60.44
N GLY A 16 -70.81 -27.43 60.53
CA GLY A 16 -69.99 -26.58 59.61
C GLY A 16 -68.70 -26.21 60.33
N ASN A 17 -67.57 -26.26 59.59
CA ASN A 17 -66.25 -25.78 60.09
C ASN A 17 -65.57 -24.85 59.05
N ASP A 18 -64.79 -23.96 59.55
CA ASP A 18 -63.88 -23.11 58.77
C ASP A 18 -62.54 -23.08 59.51
N THR A 19 -61.45 -22.90 58.73
CA THR A 19 -60.09 -22.93 59.31
C THR A 19 -59.30 -21.70 58.79
N ALA A 20 -58.61 -21.05 59.73
CA ALA A 20 -57.66 -20.00 59.44
C ALA A 20 -56.26 -20.39 59.96
N VAL A 21 -55.24 -20.01 59.23
CA VAL A 21 -53.85 -20.20 59.70
C VAL A 21 -53.34 -18.86 60.19
N VAL A 22 -52.91 -18.79 61.42
CA VAL A 22 -52.23 -17.63 62.00
C VAL A 22 -50.77 -18.02 62.20
N THR A 23 -49.88 -17.26 61.59
CA THR A 23 -48.44 -17.40 61.88
C THR A 23 -48.05 -16.35 62.92
N ILE A 24 -47.45 -16.81 63.98
CA ILE A 24 -46.84 -15.95 64.98
C ILE A 24 -45.35 -15.93 64.72
N ASP A 25 -44.84 -14.78 64.47
CA ASP A 25 -43.39 -14.49 64.32
C ASP A 25 -43.01 -13.42 65.36
N THR A 26 -42.07 -13.72 66.19
CA THR A 26 -41.56 -12.84 67.25
C THR A 26 -40.04 -12.69 67.19
N VAL A 27 -39.44 -13.17 66.08
CA VAL A 27 -38.00 -13.18 65.95
C VAL A 27 -37.63 -11.97 65.03
N ALA A 28 -36.94 -11.01 65.55
CA ALA A 28 -36.47 -9.87 64.75
C ALA A 28 -35.35 -10.30 63.82
N PRO A 29 -35.25 -9.67 62.64
CA PRO A 29 -34.14 -9.83 61.74
C PRO A 29 -32.79 -9.52 62.37
N ASN A 30 -31.70 -10.03 61.80
CA ASN A 30 -30.35 -9.57 62.16
C ASN A 30 -30.17 -8.11 61.77
N ALA A 31 -29.31 -7.41 62.56
CA ALA A 31 -28.93 -6.03 62.17
C ALA A 31 -28.38 -5.98 60.73
N PRO A 32 -28.80 -5.01 59.92
CA PRO A 32 -28.23 -4.81 58.59
C PRO A 32 -26.71 -4.60 58.61
N VAL A 33 -26.03 -5.16 57.63
CA VAL A 33 -24.61 -4.89 57.39
C VAL A 33 -24.54 -3.81 56.31
N LEU A 34 -23.88 -2.71 56.61
CA LEU A 34 -23.67 -1.61 55.63
C LEU A 34 -22.36 -1.86 54.88
N ASP A 35 -22.37 -1.65 53.58
CA ASP A 35 -21.17 -1.56 52.78
C ASP A 35 -20.37 -0.31 53.18
N PRO A 36 -19.08 -0.19 52.76
CA PRO A 36 -18.31 1.05 52.95
C PRO A 36 -19.08 2.24 52.41
N ILE A 37 -19.22 3.30 53.21
CA ILE A 37 -19.99 4.49 52.84
C ILE A 37 -19.00 5.60 52.47
N ASN A 38 -19.12 6.13 51.24
CA ASN A 38 -18.43 7.36 50.85
C ASN A 38 -19.41 8.57 50.81
N ALA A 39 -18.89 9.75 50.54
CA ALA A 39 -19.68 10.97 50.54
C ALA A 39 -20.62 11.11 49.32
N THR A 40 -20.48 10.31 48.28
CA THR A 40 -21.14 10.52 46.98
C THR A 40 -22.01 9.36 46.52
N ASP A 41 -21.62 8.12 46.79
CA ASP A 41 -22.31 6.94 46.29
C ASP A 41 -23.57 6.60 47.13
N PRO A 42 -24.55 5.88 46.53
CA PRO A 42 -25.70 5.38 47.26
C PRO A 42 -25.24 4.54 48.49
N VAL A 43 -25.96 4.71 49.64
CA VAL A 43 -25.72 3.86 50.80
C VAL A 43 -26.36 2.50 50.54
N SER A 44 -25.55 1.42 50.67
CA SER A 44 -25.95 0.04 50.35
C SER A 44 -25.55 -0.93 51.46
N GLY A 45 -26.01 -2.18 51.33
CA GLY A 45 -25.66 -3.22 52.25
C GLY A 45 -26.48 -4.50 52.11
N GLN A 46 -26.44 -5.33 53.15
CA GLN A 46 -27.15 -6.59 53.26
C GLN A 46 -28.09 -6.59 54.47
N ALA A 47 -29.28 -7.16 54.30
CA ALA A 47 -30.27 -7.36 55.34
C ALA A 47 -31.04 -8.66 55.08
N GLU A 48 -31.95 -9.01 55.97
CA GLU A 48 -32.82 -10.17 55.75
C GLU A 48 -33.68 -9.99 54.50
N PRO A 49 -33.70 -10.96 53.57
CA PRO A 49 -34.48 -10.87 52.35
C PRO A 49 -35.96 -10.57 52.63
N GLY A 50 -36.51 -9.55 51.95
CA GLY A 50 -37.90 -9.12 52.11
C GLY A 50 -38.18 -8.25 53.33
N SER A 51 -37.20 -7.98 54.17
CA SER A 51 -37.35 -7.00 55.27
C SER A 51 -37.34 -5.55 54.73
N THR A 52 -38.01 -4.65 55.44
CA THR A 52 -37.93 -3.21 55.16
C THR A 52 -36.75 -2.64 55.92
N VAL A 53 -35.73 -2.18 55.15
CA VAL A 53 -34.56 -1.50 55.73
C VAL A 53 -34.86 -0.02 55.86
N THR A 54 -34.66 0.53 57.06
CA THR A 54 -34.74 1.98 57.35
C THR A 54 -33.34 2.50 57.66
N VAL A 55 -32.82 3.34 56.77
CA VAL A 55 -31.54 4.03 56.93
C VAL A 55 -31.79 5.38 57.62
N THR A 56 -31.05 5.68 58.67
CA THR A 56 -31.10 7.00 59.34
C THR A 56 -29.75 7.68 59.18
N TYR A 57 -29.80 8.88 58.60
CA TYR A 57 -28.65 9.75 58.35
C TYR A 57 -28.30 10.62 59.58
N PRO A 58 -27.09 11.22 59.60
CA PRO A 58 -26.63 12.04 60.73
C PRO A 58 -27.52 13.24 61.04
N ASP A 59 -28.20 13.80 60.05
CA ASP A 59 -29.14 14.92 60.20
C ASP A 59 -30.54 14.50 60.71
N GLY A 60 -30.72 13.19 60.99
CA GLY A 60 -31.97 12.59 61.46
C GLY A 60 -32.98 12.31 60.35
N THR A 61 -32.68 12.57 59.11
CA THR A 61 -33.54 12.18 57.97
C THR A 61 -33.42 10.65 57.74
N THR A 62 -34.45 10.06 57.14
CA THR A 62 -34.50 8.63 56.88
C THR A 62 -34.81 8.28 55.43
N ALA A 63 -34.27 7.16 54.96
CA ALA A 63 -34.66 6.52 53.71
C ALA A 63 -35.07 5.07 53.96
N THR A 64 -36.04 4.56 53.20
CA THR A 64 -36.51 3.16 53.36
C THR A 64 -36.47 2.44 52.03
N VAL A 65 -36.14 1.13 52.07
CA VAL A 65 -36.11 0.22 50.94
C VAL A 65 -36.45 -1.20 51.42
N VAL A 66 -37.01 -2.03 50.53
CA VAL A 66 -37.17 -3.46 50.79
C VAL A 66 -35.94 -4.19 50.29
N ALA A 67 -35.34 -5.01 51.15
CA ALA A 67 -34.22 -5.86 50.80
C ALA A 67 -34.63 -6.88 49.72
N GLY A 68 -33.79 -7.06 48.70
CA GLY A 68 -33.98 -8.01 47.63
C GLY A 68 -34.02 -9.47 48.10
N THR A 69 -34.33 -10.37 47.18
CA THR A 69 -34.34 -11.83 47.46
C THR A 69 -32.96 -12.39 47.82
N ASP A 70 -31.93 -11.69 47.45
CA ASP A 70 -30.52 -11.93 47.79
C ASP A 70 -30.04 -11.20 49.06
N GLY A 71 -30.94 -10.42 49.69
CA GLY A 71 -30.67 -9.60 50.86
C GLY A 71 -30.05 -8.24 50.58
N SER A 72 -29.72 -7.94 49.33
CA SER A 72 -29.12 -6.63 48.94
C SER A 72 -30.14 -5.50 49.05
N TRP A 73 -29.66 -4.32 49.44
CA TRP A 73 -30.46 -3.09 49.48
C TRP A 73 -29.59 -1.88 49.17
N SER A 74 -30.19 -0.81 48.64
CA SER A 74 -29.53 0.47 48.35
C SER A 74 -30.53 1.61 48.47
N VAL A 75 -30.08 2.73 49.04
CA VAL A 75 -30.82 3.98 49.09
C VAL A 75 -29.95 5.14 48.56
N PRO A 76 -30.55 6.20 47.99
CA PRO A 76 -29.80 7.36 47.51
C PRO A 76 -28.98 8.02 48.64
N ASN A 77 -27.78 8.50 48.27
CA ASN A 77 -27.02 9.37 49.20
C ASN A 77 -27.76 10.69 49.39
N PRO A 78 -27.87 11.21 50.64
CA PRO A 78 -28.55 12.49 50.90
C PRO A 78 -27.80 13.72 50.38
N GLY A 79 -26.51 13.55 49.96
CA GLY A 79 -25.66 14.61 49.39
C GLY A 79 -25.03 15.55 50.43
N ASN A 80 -25.14 15.26 51.72
CA ASN A 80 -24.58 16.05 52.82
C ASN A 80 -23.75 15.23 53.81
N LEU A 81 -23.40 14.01 53.45
CA LEU A 81 -22.52 13.16 54.27
C LEU A 81 -21.08 13.67 54.22
N VAL A 82 -20.44 13.73 55.41
CA VAL A 82 -19.03 14.13 55.54
C VAL A 82 -18.24 13.04 56.23
N ASP A 83 -16.93 13.07 56.06
CA ASP A 83 -16.02 12.09 56.67
C ASP A 83 -16.21 12.03 58.19
N GLY A 84 -16.30 10.80 58.74
CA GLY A 84 -16.55 10.54 60.15
C GLY A 84 -18.02 10.53 60.54
N ASP A 85 -18.95 10.86 59.66
CA ASP A 85 -20.39 10.75 59.93
C ASP A 85 -20.79 9.30 60.18
N THR A 86 -21.80 9.09 61.04
CA THR A 86 -22.35 7.76 61.35
C THR A 86 -23.72 7.59 60.72
N VAL A 87 -23.88 6.62 59.85
CA VAL A 87 -25.16 6.19 59.27
C VAL A 87 -25.61 4.91 59.99
N THR A 88 -26.90 4.82 60.31
CA THR A 88 -27.46 3.63 60.97
C THR A 88 -28.57 3.04 60.10
N ALA A 89 -28.72 1.71 60.13
CA ALA A 89 -29.80 1.02 59.42
C ALA A 89 -30.48 -0.02 60.36
N THR A 90 -31.79 -0.11 60.28
CA THR A 90 -32.58 -1.17 60.95
C THR A 90 -33.36 -1.95 59.89
N ALA A 91 -33.59 -3.22 60.10
CA ALA A 91 -34.44 -4.07 59.27
C ALA A 91 -35.71 -4.46 60.06
N THR A 92 -36.87 -4.32 59.41
CA THR A 92 -38.17 -4.73 59.95
C THR A 92 -38.77 -5.82 59.07
N ASP A 93 -39.07 -6.99 59.67
CA ASP A 93 -39.69 -8.09 58.92
C ASP A 93 -41.18 -7.84 58.59
N PRO A 94 -41.82 -8.65 57.74
CA PRO A 94 -43.25 -8.51 57.46
C PRO A 94 -44.17 -8.71 58.67
N ALA A 95 -43.69 -9.33 59.78
CA ALA A 95 -44.47 -9.47 61.03
C ALA A 95 -44.37 -8.25 61.96
N GLY A 96 -43.47 -7.28 61.64
CA GLY A 96 -43.27 -6.05 62.38
C GLY A 96 -42.16 -6.09 63.46
N ASN A 97 -41.36 -7.17 63.52
CA ASN A 97 -40.22 -7.24 64.38
C ASN A 97 -39.05 -6.45 63.82
N THR A 98 -38.46 -5.57 64.63
CA THR A 98 -37.35 -4.69 64.17
C THR A 98 -36.03 -5.12 64.81
N SER A 99 -35.00 -5.13 63.94
CA SER A 99 -33.63 -5.50 64.33
C SER A 99 -32.96 -4.47 65.27
N LEU A 100 -31.83 -4.84 65.83
CA LEU A 100 -30.87 -3.86 66.32
C LEU A 100 -30.31 -3.05 65.15
N PRO A 101 -29.85 -1.80 65.40
CA PRO A 101 -29.23 -1.04 64.36
C PRO A 101 -27.87 -1.60 63.93
N GLY A 102 -27.66 -1.71 62.59
CA GLY A 102 -26.34 -1.77 62.01
C GLY A 102 -25.79 -0.35 61.87
N THR A 103 -24.49 -0.18 61.91
CA THR A 103 -23.82 1.13 61.84
C THR A 103 -22.73 1.11 60.78
N GLY A 104 -22.59 2.17 60.01
CA GLY A 104 -21.48 2.43 59.09
C GLY A 104 -20.95 3.84 59.34
N THR A 105 -19.64 4.01 59.28
CA THR A 105 -19.01 5.32 59.34
C THR A 105 -18.70 5.76 57.90
N VAL A 106 -19.03 6.99 57.57
CA VAL A 106 -18.65 7.57 56.30
C VAL A 106 -17.13 7.72 56.30
N SER A 107 -16.48 7.06 55.34
CA SER A 107 -15.06 7.20 55.12
C SER A 107 -14.85 8.14 53.91
N ALA A 108 -13.60 8.60 53.75
CA ALA A 108 -13.19 9.34 52.57
C ALA A 108 -13.61 8.61 51.27
N ASP A 109 -13.66 9.35 50.16
CA ASP A 109 -13.92 8.80 48.82
C ASP A 109 -13.12 7.50 48.58
N ILE A 110 -13.80 6.42 48.17
CA ILE A 110 -13.21 5.12 47.84
C ILE A 110 -13.16 4.85 46.33
N THR A 111 -13.57 5.83 45.53
CA THR A 111 -13.65 5.69 44.06
C THR A 111 -12.31 6.05 43.44
N ALA A 112 -11.58 5.08 42.96
CA ALA A 112 -10.31 5.32 42.28
C ALA A 112 -10.53 6.10 40.95
N PRO A 113 -9.62 7.03 40.61
CA PRO A 113 -9.61 7.66 39.31
C PRO A 113 -9.44 6.63 38.18
N VAL A 114 -10.06 6.87 37.05
CA VAL A 114 -9.78 6.12 35.80
C VAL A 114 -8.74 6.87 35.01
N VAL A 115 -7.63 6.23 34.77
CA VAL A 115 -6.53 6.77 33.94
C VAL A 115 -6.26 5.81 32.78
N ALA A 116 -5.86 6.34 31.61
CA ALA A 116 -5.53 5.54 30.44
C ALA A 116 -4.32 6.11 29.70
N LEU A 117 -3.57 5.21 29.07
CA LEU A 117 -2.45 5.46 28.16
C LEU A 117 -2.51 4.43 27.02
N ASP A 118 -2.41 4.91 25.77
CA ASP A 118 -2.37 4.02 24.60
C ASP A 118 -0.93 3.59 24.28
N ASP A 119 -0.77 2.49 23.54
CA ASP A 119 0.51 2.05 23.02
C ASP A 119 1.09 3.10 22.06
N VAL A 120 2.41 3.30 22.10
CA VAL A 120 3.13 4.28 21.28
C VAL A 120 4.27 3.59 20.53
N LEU A 121 4.39 3.87 19.25
CA LEU A 121 5.55 3.54 18.41
C LEU A 121 6.16 4.85 17.92
N THR A 122 7.46 5.06 18.18
CA THR A 122 8.13 6.33 17.85
C THR A 122 9.63 6.14 17.66
N ASN A 123 10.23 7.04 16.86
CA ASN A 123 11.68 7.16 16.72
C ASN A 123 12.30 8.17 17.74
N ASP A 124 11.46 8.79 18.54
CA ASP A 124 11.92 9.64 19.61
C ASP A 124 12.29 8.80 20.84
N SER A 125 13.56 8.80 21.23
CA SER A 125 14.04 8.05 22.40
C SER A 125 13.69 8.67 23.76
N THR A 126 13.11 9.87 23.76
CA THR A 126 12.69 10.62 24.96
C THR A 126 11.25 11.17 24.84
N PRO A 127 10.28 10.35 24.40
CA PRO A 127 9.01 10.83 23.87
C PRO A 127 8.15 11.52 24.95
N ALA A 128 7.35 12.50 24.52
CA ALA A 128 6.23 12.96 25.28
C ALA A 128 5.18 11.85 25.40
N LEU A 129 4.57 11.67 26.59
CA LEU A 129 3.48 10.73 26.81
C LEU A 129 2.23 11.50 27.20
N THR A 130 1.09 11.09 26.67
CA THR A 130 -0.21 11.71 26.93
C THR A 130 -1.27 10.63 27.10
N GLY A 131 -2.31 10.95 27.85
CA GLY A 131 -3.43 10.04 28.02
C GLY A 131 -4.61 10.73 28.68
N THR A 132 -5.58 9.96 29.17
CA THR A 132 -6.78 10.48 29.79
C THR A 132 -6.81 10.22 31.30
N VAL A 133 -7.47 11.10 32.05
CA VAL A 133 -7.77 10.93 33.48
C VAL A 133 -9.11 11.59 33.78
N ASN A 134 -10.03 10.87 34.41
CA ASN A 134 -11.39 11.35 34.66
C ASN A 134 -11.49 12.27 35.90
N ASP A 135 -10.50 12.27 36.81
CA ASP A 135 -10.45 13.18 37.94
C ASP A 135 -9.50 14.33 37.70
N PRO A 136 -10.01 15.59 37.55
CA PRO A 136 -9.20 16.77 37.25
C PRO A 136 -8.24 17.17 38.41
N THR A 137 -8.40 16.57 39.60
CA THR A 137 -7.59 16.85 40.80
C THR A 137 -6.58 15.76 41.14
N ALA A 138 -6.67 14.59 40.46
CA ALA A 138 -5.77 13.49 40.73
C ALA A 138 -4.33 13.82 40.38
N THR A 139 -3.40 13.35 41.18
CA THR A 139 -1.96 13.35 40.84
C THR A 139 -1.66 12.20 39.89
N VAL A 140 -0.93 12.47 38.82
CA VAL A 140 -0.56 11.47 37.80
C VAL A 140 0.93 11.23 37.82
N VAL A 141 1.32 9.95 37.87
CA VAL A 141 2.71 9.50 37.84
C VAL A 141 2.87 8.44 36.74
N VAL A 142 3.89 8.57 35.95
CA VAL A 142 4.28 7.61 34.92
C VAL A 142 5.51 6.86 35.39
N ASN A 143 5.44 5.54 35.46
CA ASN A 143 6.57 4.67 35.78
C ASN A 143 7.14 4.07 34.50
N VAL A 144 8.41 4.26 34.26
CA VAL A 144 9.17 3.70 33.15
C VAL A 144 10.35 2.93 33.70
N ASP A 145 10.43 1.64 33.43
CA ASP A 145 11.52 0.75 33.87
C ASP A 145 11.82 0.84 35.38
N GLY A 146 10.76 1.06 36.18
CA GLY A 146 10.86 1.12 37.67
C GLY A 146 11.22 2.50 38.22
N VAL A 147 11.27 3.55 37.40
CA VAL A 147 11.50 4.93 37.81
C VAL A 147 10.22 5.76 37.59
N ASP A 148 9.85 6.51 38.62
CA ASP A 148 8.64 7.35 38.62
C ASP A 148 8.93 8.76 38.07
N TYR A 149 8.09 9.22 37.18
CA TYR A 149 8.10 10.57 36.58
C TYR A 149 6.75 11.25 36.80
N PRO A 150 6.70 12.38 37.53
CA PRO A 150 5.46 13.11 37.73
C PRO A 150 4.97 13.71 36.40
N ALA A 151 3.71 13.40 36.05
CA ALA A 151 3.02 13.95 34.90
C ALA A 151 2.09 15.09 35.28
N VAL A 152 1.75 15.94 34.35
CA VAL A 152 0.80 17.06 34.54
C VAL A 152 -0.59 16.57 34.22
N ASN A 153 -1.51 16.62 35.22
CA ASN A 153 -2.95 16.55 34.99
C ASN A 153 -3.42 17.91 34.47
N ASN A 154 -3.93 17.96 33.24
CA ASN A 154 -4.31 19.22 32.58
C ASN A 154 -5.64 19.80 33.09
N GLY A 155 -6.41 19.00 33.87
CA GLY A 155 -7.71 19.40 34.44
C GLY A 155 -8.86 19.40 33.42
N ASP A 156 -8.61 19.00 32.17
CA ASP A 156 -9.60 18.91 31.08
C ASP A 156 -9.95 17.46 30.71
N GLY A 157 -9.54 16.50 31.52
CA GLY A 157 -9.72 15.07 31.26
C GLY A 157 -8.49 14.42 30.64
N THR A 158 -7.39 15.15 30.45
CA THR A 158 -6.13 14.63 29.91
C THR A 158 -4.97 14.84 30.89
N TRP A 159 -3.90 14.09 30.67
CA TRP A 159 -2.62 14.29 31.35
C TRP A 159 -1.47 14.26 30.36
N THR A 160 -0.34 14.85 30.71
CA THR A 160 0.87 14.95 29.86
C THR A 160 2.13 14.75 30.66
N LEU A 161 3.05 13.91 30.18
CA LEU A 161 4.45 13.91 30.53
C LEU A 161 5.20 14.60 29.39
N ALA A 162 5.88 15.70 29.69
CA ALA A 162 6.50 16.54 28.67
C ALA A 162 7.64 15.79 27.97
N ASP A 163 7.85 16.14 26.72
CA ASP A 163 9.00 15.71 25.92
C ASP A 163 10.32 15.95 26.64
N ASN A 164 11.31 15.05 26.44
CA ASN A 164 12.61 15.08 27.09
C ASN A 164 12.58 15.01 28.63
N THR A 165 11.48 14.56 29.24
CA THR A 165 11.40 14.27 30.68
C THR A 165 11.98 12.90 31.00
N LEU A 166 11.79 11.93 30.09
CA LEU A 166 12.35 10.59 30.22
C LEU A 166 13.85 10.61 29.90
N PRO A 167 14.66 9.70 30.45
CA PRO A 167 16.00 9.44 29.96
C PRO A 167 15.91 8.85 28.55
N THR A 168 17.01 8.87 27.80
CA THR A 168 17.09 8.16 26.51
C THR A 168 16.77 6.67 26.71
N LEU A 169 15.67 6.22 26.14
CA LEU A 169 15.25 4.84 26.10
C LEU A 169 15.99 4.12 24.97
N ALA A 170 16.30 2.86 25.15
CA ALA A 170 16.90 2.03 24.12
C ALA A 170 15.84 1.58 23.09
N ASP A 171 16.27 1.19 21.89
CA ASP A 171 15.39 0.57 20.90
C ASP A 171 14.74 -0.70 21.49
N GLY A 172 13.45 -0.84 21.21
CA GLY A 172 12.62 -1.94 21.66
C GLY A 172 11.45 -1.52 22.53
N PRO A 173 10.67 -2.49 23.03
CA PRO A 173 9.48 -2.23 23.83
C PRO A 173 9.82 -1.92 25.30
N HIS A 174 9.23 -0.84 25.82
CA HIS A 174 9.26 -0.44 27.22
C HIS A 174 7.86 -0.51 27.80
N THR A 175 7.69 -1.21 28.92
CA THR A 175 6.39 -1.24 29.62
C THR A 175 6.28 0.01 30.49
N ILE A 176 5.25 0.78 30.23
CA ILE A 176 4.92 1.99 30.96
C ILE A 176 3.70 1.72 31.83
N THR A 177 3.75 2.14 33.09
CA THR A 177 2.58 2.15 33.97
C THR A 177 2.23 3.57 34.34
N VAL A 178 1.02 4.00 34.05
CA VAL A 178 0.48 5.27 34.54
C VAL A 178 -0.39 5.03 35.77
N THR A 179 -0.20 5.87 36.78
CA THR A 179 -0.95 5.80 38.03
C THR A 179 -1.55 7.15 38.34
N ALA A 180 -2.85 7.19 38.60
CA ALA A 180 -3.54 8.37 39.10
C ALA A 180 -3.98 8.15 40.54
N THR A 181 -3.75 9.15 41.40
CA THR A 181 -4.13 9.12 42.82
C THR A 181 -4.97 10.34 43.15
N ASP A 182 -6.18 10.14 43.64
CA ASP A 182 -7.05 11.23 44.08
C ASP A 182 -6.64 11.83 45.43
N ALA A 183 -7.37 12.86 45.88
CA ALA A 183 -7.12 13.51 47.16
C ALA A 183 -7.42 12.60 48.39
N ALA A 184 -8.23 11.55 48.20
CA ALA A 184 -8.56 10.58 49.24
C ALA A 184 -7.53 9.44 49.33
N GLY A 185 -6.62 9.33 48.34
CA GLY A 185 -5.61 8.29 48.31
C GLY A 185 -6.02 7.05 47.50
N ASN A 186 -7.18 7.08 46.81
CA ASN A 186 -7.55 5.98 45.92
C ASN A 186 -6.70 6.00 44.64
N VAL A 187 -6.30 4.83 44.17
CA VAL A 187 -5.32 4.65 43.11
C VAL A 187 -5.93 3.90 41.94
N GLY A 188 -5.94 4.55 40.76
CA GLY A 188 -6.20 3.91 39.49
C GLY A 188 -4.91 3.79 38.68
N ASN A 189 -4.82 2.78 37.82
CA ASN A 189 -3.65 2.58 37.01
C ASN A 189 -4.03 1.99 35.64
N ASP A 190 -3.13 2.19 34.65
CA ASP A 190 -3.17 1.56 33.35
C ASP A 190 -1.75 1.25 32.89
N THR A 191 -1.63 0.36 31.92
CA THR A 191 -0.33 -0.05 31.35
C THR A 191 -0.37 -0.03 29.84
N ALA A 192 0.70 0.51 29.23
CA ALA A 192 0.89 0.52 27.78
C ALA A 192 2.34 0.14 27.42
N VAL A 193 2.58 -0.11 26.16
CA VAL A 193 3.91 -0.34 25.61
C VAL A 193 4.32 0.86 24.78
N VAL A 194 5.45 1.46 25.14
CA VAL A 194 6.15 2.43 24.28
C VAL A 194 7.27 1.70 23.58
N THR A 195 7.19 1.60 22.27
CA THR A 195 8.24 0.99 21.45
C THR A 195 9.08 2.08 20.81
N ILE A 196 10.36 2.10 21.17
CA ILE A 196 11.34 2.98 20.53
C ILE A 196 11.95 2.22 19.35
N ASP A 197 11.95 2.85 18.18
CA ASP A 197 12.63 2.36 16.98
C ASP A 197 13.35 3.52 16.30
N THR A 198 14.68 3.55 16.40
CA THR A 198 15.53 4.57 15.78
C THR A 198 16.25 4.04 14.55
N SER A 199 15.93 2.81 14.12
CA SER A 199 16.55 2.16 12.97
C SER A 199 16.01 2.78 11.67
N LEU A 200 16.91 3.31 10.83
CA LEU A 200 16.51 3.85 9.53
C LEU A 200 16.18 2.71 8.55
N PRO A 201 15.11 2.81 7.76
CA PRO A 201 14.92 1.91 6.63
C PRO A 201 16.05 2.08 5.60
N VAL A 202 16.32 1.05 4.80
CA VAL A 202 17.25 1.14 3.68
C VAL A 202 16.44 1.16 2.38
N VAL A 203 16.64 2.19 1.57
CA VAL A 203 16.00 2.33 0.25
C VAL A 203 17.05 2.61 -0.80
N SER A 204 16.87 2.11 -2.02
CA SER A 204 17.77 2.38 -3.14
C SER A 204 17.04 2.65 -4.44
N LEU A 205 17.69 3.41 -5.31
CA LEU A 205 17.28 3.75 -6.66
C LEU A 205 18.53 3.82 -7.55
N ASP A 206 18.49 3.16 -8.72
CA ASP A 206 19.59 3.20 -9.68
C ASP A 206 19.34 4.26 -10.76
N ASP A 207 20.42 4.74 -11.40
CA ASP A 207 20.32 5.60 -12.58
C ASP A 207 19.59 4.86 -13.72
N LEU A 208 18.72 5.56 -14.41
CA LEU A 208 17.95 5.03 -15.54
C LEU A 208 18.08 5.95 -16.75
N THR A 209 18.40 5.39 -17.92
CA THR A 209 18.31 6.07 -19.21
C THR A 209 17.30 5.32 -20.07
N THR A 210 16.32 6.03 -20.66
CA THR A 210 15.21 5.45 -21.41
C THR A 210 14.65 6.43 -22.42
N ASN A 211 14.03 5.91 -23.48
CA ASN A 211 13.23 6.71 -24.41
C ASN A 211 11.75 6.82 -24.01
N ASP A 212 11.36 6.17 -22.95
CA ASP A 212 10.01 6.34 -22.39
C ASP A 212 9.96 7.65 -21.59
N THR A 213 9.07 8.55 -21.99
CA THR A 213 8.90 9.86 -21.33
C THR A 213 8.12 9.80 -20.02
N THR A 214 7.51 8.67 -19.72
CA THR A 214 6.68 8.43 -18.51
C THR A 214 7.06 7.14 -17.79
N PRO A 215 8.36 6.85 -17.58
CA PRO A 215 8.81 5.52 -17.22
C PRO A 215 8.36 5.07 -15.83
N ALA A 216 8.24 3.76 -15.65
CA ALA A 216 8.18 3.17 -14.33
C ALA A 216 9.54 3.33 -13.62
N LEU A 217 9.51 3.61 -12.31
CA LEU A 217 10.71 3.62 -11.46
C LEU A 217 10.60 2.52 -10.40
N THR A 218 11.70 1.84 -10.16
CA THR A 218 11.76 0.72 -9.21
C THR A 218 13.06 0.75 -8.43
N GLY A 219 13.06 0.14 -7.26
CA GLY A 219 14.27 -0.03 -6.47
C GLY A 219 14.08 -1.02 -5.34
N ALA A 220 15.07 -1.13 -4.47
CA ALA A 220 15.02 -2.00 -3.31
C ALA A 220 14.60 -1.23 -2.05
N ILE A 221 13.97 -1.95 -1.11
CA ILE A 221 13.60 -1.48 0.22
C ILE A 221 13.62 -2.66 1.19
N ASP A 222 14.22 -2.49 2.37
CA ASP A 222 14.35 -3.57 3.35
C ASP A 222 13.16 -3.67 4.31
N ASP A 223 12.44 -2.57 4.55
CA ASP A 223 11.27 -2.54 5.43
C ASP A 223 9.96 -2.70 4.62
N PRO A 224 9.25 -3.84 4.77
CA PRO A 224 8.00 -4.09 4.04
C PRO A 224 6.83 -3.21 4.50
N THR A 225 6.97 -2.49 5.63
CA THR A 225 5.93 -1.63 6.21
C THR A 225 6.13 -0.15 5.96
N ALA A 226 7.32 0.23 5.47
CA ALA A 226 7.64 1.62 5.18
C ALA A 226 6.80 2.17 4.02
N THR A 227 6.43 3.43 4.12
CA THR A 227 5.84 4.19 3.01
C THR A 227 6.94 4.73 2.11
N VAL A 228 6.70 4.76 0.78
CA VAL A 228 7.67 5.20 -0.22
C VAL A 228 7.11 6.38 -1.00
N VAL A 229 7.91 7.43 -1.13
CA VAL A 229 7.62 8.60 -1.96
C VAL A 229 8.78 8.85 -2.90
N VAL A 230 8.48 9.04 -4.18
CA VAL A 230 9.46 9.41 -5.21
C VAL A 230 9.26 10.87 -5.57
N ASN A 231 10.32 11.66 -5.46
CA ASN A 231 10.36 13.04 -5.90
C ASN A 231 11.06 13.12 -7.27
N VAL A 232 10.38 13.67 -8.27
CA VAL A 232 10.97 13.93 -9.59
C VAL A 232 10.91 15.44 -9.84
N ASP A 233 12.05 16.07 -10.01
CA ASP A 233 12.18 17.52 -10.26
C ASP A 233 11.40 18.39 -9.26
N GLY A 234 11.33 17.96 -7.99
CA GLY A 234 10.66 18.70 -6.91
C GLY A 234 9.17 18.39 -6.75
N ILE A 235 8.62 17.42 -7.46
CA ILE A 235 7.22 16.97 -7.33
C ILE A 235 7.20 15.56 -6.74
N ASP A 236 6.38 15.37 -5.70
CA ASP A 236 6.25 14.11 -4.98
C ASP A 236 5.18 13.20 -5.60
N TYR A 237 5.53 11.94 -5.78
CA TYR A 237 4.66 10.87 -6.27
C TYR A 237 4.69 9.70 -5.26
N PRO A 238 3.52 9.28 -4.72
CA PRO A 238 3.48 8.11 -3.86
C PRO A 238 3.78 6.85 -4.67
N ALA A 239 4.72 6.05 -4.18
CA ALA A 239 5.11 4.78 -4.78
C ALA A 239 4.57 3.61 -3.94
N THR A 240 4.49 2.44 -4.54
CA THR A 240 4.04 1.21 -3.88
C THR A 240 5.25 0.47 -3.30
N ASN A 241 5.25 0.21 -1.99
CA ASN A 241 6.09 -0.80 -1.38
C ASN A 241 5.46 -2.17 -1.66
N ASN A 242 6.15 -3.04 -2.37
CA ASN A 242 5.61 -4.33 -2.81
C ASN A 242 5.61 -5.39 -1.69
N GLY A 243 6.30 -5.13 -0.57
CA GLY A 243 6.40 -6.04 0.56
C GLY A 243 7.33 -7.24 0.34
N ASP A 244 8.00 -7.31 -0.80
CA ASP A 244 8.94 -8.39 -1.19
C ASP A 244 10.40 -7.95 -1.23
N GLY A 245 10.71 -6.76 -0.69
CA GLY A 245 12.03 -6.14 -0.72
C GLY A 245 12.22 -5.15 -1.88
N THR A 246 11.14 -4.84 -2.60
CA THR A 246 11.15 -3.89 -3.72
C THR A 246 10.07 -2.83 -3.57
N TRP A 247 10.24 -1.72 -4.27
CA TRP A 247 9.21 -0.69 -4.43
C TRP A 247 9.04 -0.33 -5.91
N THR A 248 7.88 0.23 -6.28
CA THR A 248 7.53 0.58 -7.65
C THR A 248 6.73 1.88 -7.71
N LEU A 249 7.15 2.82 -8.55
CA LEU A 249 6.29 3.86 -9.12
C LEU A 249 5.83 3.35 -10.49
N ALA A 250 4.53 3.17 -10.66
CA ALA A 250 3.98 2.55 -11.86
C ALA A 250 4.22 3.40 -13.11
N ASP A 251 4.36 2.73 -14.24
CA ASP A 251 4.42 3.33 -15.56
C ASP A 251 3.24 4.30 -15.79
N ASN A 252 3.49 5.38 -16.54
CA ASN A 252 2.53 6.44 -16.81
C ASN A 252 2.00 7.19 -15.56
N THR A 253 2.69 7.10 -14.41
CA THR A 253 2.38 7.90 -13.22
C THR A 253 2.99 9.30 -13.34
N LEU A 254 4.16 9.40 -13.95
CA LEU A 254 4.82 10.68 -14.22
C LEU A 254 4.14 11.41 -15.38
N PRO A 255 4.15 12.74 -15.43
CA PRO A 255 3.86 13.47 -16.66
C PRO A 255 4.95 13.16 -17.70
N ALA A 256 4.66 13.38 -18.99
CA ALA A 256 5.67 13.26 -20.00
C ALA A 256 6.84 14.21 -19.72
N LEU A 257 8.00 13.63 -19.48
CA LEU A 257 9.26 14.33 -19.22
C LEU A 257 9.91 14.73 -20.54
N ILE A 258 10.70 15.78 -20.52
CA ILE A 258 11.45 16.24 -21.69
C ILE A 258 12.81 15.51 -21.78
N ASP A 259 13.43 15.52 -22.97
CA ASP A 259 14.76 14.95 -23.12
C ASP A 259 15.79 15.64 -22.22
N GLY A 260 16.65 14.84 -21.64
CA GLY A 260 17.74 15.25 -20.77
C GLY A 260 17.67 14.63 -19.38
N PRO A 261 18.57 15.04 -18.48
CA PRO A 261 18.65 14.49 -17.13
C PRO A 261 17.62 15.13 -16.18
N HIS A 262 16.92 14.29 -15.43
CA HIS A 262 15.99 14.65 -14.35
C HIS A 262 16.53 14.13 -13.03
N THR A 263 16.41 14.92 -11.96
CA THR A 263 16.80 14.49 -10.61
C THR A 263 15.67 13.71 -9.97
N VAL A 264 15.96 12.50 -9.53
CA VAL A 264 15.03 11.65 -8.81
C VAL A 264 15.56 11.38 -7.40
N ALA A 265 14.69 11.51 -6.41
CA ALA A 265 14.96 11.11 -5.03
C ALA A 265 13.85 10.18 -4.55
N VAL A 266 14.21 9.05 -3.96
CA VAL A 266 13.26 8.16 -3.27
C VAL A 266 13.42 8.32 -1.77
N THR A 267 12.32 8.48 -1.04
CA THR A 267 12.30 8.55 0.42
C THR A 267 11.41 7.44 0.96
N ALA A 268 11.96 6.64 1.86
CA ALA A 268 11.23 5.66 2.65
C ALA A 268 11.02 6.19 4.07
N THR A 269 9.82 5.97 4.63
CA THR A 269 9.48 6.33 6.01
C THR A 269 8.84 5.13 6.68
N ASP A 270 9.44 4.64 7.76
CA ASP A 270 8.92 3.53 8.55
C ASP A 270 7.73 3.95 9.45
N PRO A 271 7.04 3.00 10.11
CA PRO A 271 5.94 3.31 11.02
C PRO A 271 6.34 4.10 12.27
N ALA A 272 7.61 4.07 12.70
CA ALA A 272 8.13 4.85 13.82
C ALA A 272 8.44 6.31 13.43
N GLY A 273 8.51 6.60 12.12
CA GLY A 273 8.80 7.92 11.57
C GLY A 273 10.26 8.12 11.16
N ASN A 274 11.09 7.07 11.15
CA ASN A 274 12.46 7.17 10.61
C ASN A 274 12.41 7.29 9.09
N THR A 275 13.28 8.12 8.53
CA THR A 275 13.34 8.37 7.09
C THR A 275 14.72 8.10 6.53
N ALA A 276 14.77 7.48 5.35
CA ALA A 276 15.97 7.36 4.54
C ALA A 276 15.68 7.80 3.11
N THR A 277 16.70 8.34 2.45
CA THR A 277 16.57 8.86 1.07
C THR A 277 17.76 8.39 0.24
N ASP A 278 17.46 8.01 -1.02
CA ASP A 278 18.47 7.78 -2.04
C ASP A 278 18.14 8.62 -3.28
N THR A 279 19.15 8.89 -4.12
CA THR A 279 19.02 9.77 -5.26
C THR A 279 19.66 9.16 -6.50
N ALA A 280 19.02 9.35 -7.65
CA ALA A 280 19.52 8.90 -8.95
C ALA A 280 19.21 9.92 -10.05
N THR A 281 19.80 9.70 -11.21
CA THR A 281 19.51 10.46 -12.43
C THR A 281 18.64 9.63 -13.35
N LEU A 282 17.47 10.16 -13.70
CA LEU A 282 16.65 9.66 -14.79
C LEU A 282 16.98 10.49 -16.06
N THR A 283 17.50 9.83 -17.07
CA THR A 283 17.77 10.50 -18.35
C THR A 283 16.74 10.05 -19.38
N ILE A 284 15.96 10.99 -19.89
CA ILE A 284 15.07 10.76 -21.03
C ILE A 284 15.85 11.07 -22.30
N ASP A 285 15.84 10.14 -23.25
CA ASP A 285 16.51 10.27 -24.53
C ASP A 285 15.60 9.66 -25.62
N THR A 286 14.86 10.50 -26.31
CA THR A 286 13.95 10.12 -27.40
C THR A 286 14.54 10.37 -28.78
N VAL A 287 15.80 10.82 -28.83
CA VAL A 287 16.49 11.14 -30.09
C VAL A 287 17.25 9.91 -30.58
N PRO A 288 16.90 9.35 -31.76
CA PRO A 288 17.66 8.25 -32.32
C PRO A 288 19.13 8.63 -32.52
N ALA A 289 20.05 7.75 -32.14
CA ALA A 289 21.45 7.88 -32.54
C ALA A 289 21.59 7.71 -34.05
N ASP A 290 22.52 8.42 -34.64
CA ASP A 290 22.83 8.32 -36.10
C ASP A 290 23.65 7.04 -36.36
N LEU A 291 22.94 5.91 -36.50
CA LEU A 291 23.52 4.56 -36.61
C LEU A 291 23.72 4.14 -38.08
N ILE A 292 22.83 4.57 -38.99
CA ILE A 292 22.82 4.16 -40.40
C ILE A 292 22.49 5.35 -41.29
N GLY A 293 23.04 5.34 -42.50
CA GLY A 293 22.82 6.36 -43.53
C GLY A 293 22.23 5.78 -44.80
N ALA A 294 22.73 6.22 -45.95
CA ALA A 294 22.19 5.86 -47.26
C ALA A 294 22.39 4.37 -47.60
N ILE A 295 21.43 3.82 -48.34
CA ILE A 295 21.50 2.50 -48.95
C ILE A 295 22.02 2.66 -50.39
N THR A 296 23.02 1.84 -50.79
CA THR A 296 23.54 1.79 -52.14
C THR A 296 23.55 0.36 -52.66
N ILE A 297 23.42 0.21 -53.98
CA ILE A 297 23.41 -1.09 -54.66
C ILE A 297 24.64 -1.15 -55.58
N PRO A 298 25.74 -1.78 -55.15
CA PRO A 298 26.98 -1.82 -55.93
C PRO A 298 26.89 -2.54 -57.28
N GLU A 299 25.94 -3.44 -57.44
CA GLU A 299 25.68 -4.17 -58.69
C GLU A 299 24.97 -3.30 -59.74
N ASP A 300 24.26 -2.26 -59.36
CA ASP A 300 23.73 -1.26 -60.31
C ASP A 300 24.88 -0.38 -60.80
N LEU A 301 25.63 -0.89 -61.79
CA LEU A 301 26.89 -0.30 -62.24
C LEU A 301 26.68 1.00 -63.03
N ASN A 302 25.54 1.15 -63.67
CA ASN A 302 25.19 2.29 -64.48
C ASN A 302 24.34 3.33 -63.75
N GLY A 303 23.79 2.97 -62.55
CA GLY A 303 23.02 3.85 -61.66
C GLY A 303 21.63 4.17 -62.18
N ASP A 304 21.03 3.30 -63.02
CA ASP A 304 19.71 3.54 -63.61
C ASP A 304 18.57 2.93 -62.79
N GLY A 305 18.91 2.20 -61.70
CA GLY A 305 17.95 1.54 -60.80
C GLY A 305 17.35 0.26 -61.38
N ILE A 306 17.94 -0.30 -62.44
CA ILE A 306 17.54 -1.56 -63.06
C ILE A 306 18.70 -2.54 -62.98
N LEU A 307 18.48 -3.70 -62.41
CA LEU A 307 19.45 -4.79 -62.39
C LEU A 307 19.17 -5.76 -63.52
N ASN A 308 19.96 -5.65 -64.62
CA ASN A 308 19.89 -6.55 -65.73
C ASN A 308 20.69 -7.85 -65.48
N ALA A 309 20.66 -8.81 -66.41
CA ALA A 309 21.29 -10.12 -66.23
C ALA A 309 22.81 -10.05 -66.03
N ASP A 310 23.50 -9.07 -66.61
CA ASP A 310 24.95 -8.88 -66.47
C ASP A 310 25.31 -8.29 -65.10
N GLU A 311 24.47 -7.42 -64.57
CA GLU A 311 24.62 -6.76 -63.27
C GLU A 311 24.25 -7.69 -62.14
N LEU A 312 23.15 -8.45 -62.27
CA LEU A 312 22.69 -9.37 -61.23
C LEU A 312 23.61 -10.59 -61.05
N GLY A 313 24.31 -10.99 -62.10
CA GLY A 313 25.17 -12.20 -62.05
C GLY A 313 24.36 -13.51 -62.04
N THR A 314 24.91 -14.55 -61.47
CA THR A 314 24.35 -15.93 -61.52
C THR A 314 23.96 -16.49 -60.17
N ASP A 315 24.12 -15.75 -59.07
CA ASP A 315 23.92 -16.26 -57.70
C ASP A 315 22.48 -16.06 -57.19
N GLY A 316 21.63 -15.33 -57.92
CA GLY A 316 20.23 -15.12 -57.60
C GLY A 316 20.03 -14.14 -56.47
N SER A 317 21.00 -13.31 -56.15
CA SER A 317 20.96 -12.25 -55.14
C SER A 317 21.76 -11.04 -55.63
N PHE A 318 21.50 -9.90 -54.98
CA PHE A 318 22.35 -8.71 -55.11
C PHE A 318 22.67 -8.19 -53.69
N ASN A 319 23.68 -7.35 -53.58
CA ASN A 319 24.09 -6.75 -52.33
C ASN A 319 23.51 -5.34 -52.17
N ALA A 320 22.91 -5.10 -50.98
CA ALA A 320 22.66 -3.76 -50.50
C ALA A 320 23.75 -3.36 -49.50
N GLN A 321 24.42 -2.26 -49.74
CA GLN A 321 25.33 -1.65 -48.78
C GLN A 321 24.60 -0.54 -48.05
N VAL A 322 24.48 -0.69 -46.71
CA VAL A 322 23.93 0.32 -45.82
C VAL A 322 25.08 1.04 -45.16
N ALA A 323 25.21 2.33 -45.41
CA ALA A 323 26.24 3.15 -44.79
C ALA A 323 26.07 3.17 -43.28
N LEU A 324 27.17 3.18 -42.54
CA LEU A 324 27.16 3.32 -41.08
C LEU A 324 27.31 4.79 -40.69
N GLY A 325 26.45 5.24 -39.78
CA GLY A 325 26.50 6.55 -39.19
C GLY A 325 27.63 6.67 -38.15
N PRO A 326 27.91 7.89 -37.67
CA PRO A 326 29.01 8.17 -36.75
C PRO A 326 28.83 7.51 -35.36
N ASP A 327 27.60 7.19 -34.98
CA ASP A 327 27.27 6.60 -33.66
C ASP A 327 27.25 5.07 -33.72
N ALA A 328 27.41 4.45 -34.90
CA ALA A 328 27.46 3.00 -35.05
C ALA A 328 28.71 2.41 -34.36
N LEU A 329 28.51 1.33 -33.60
CA LEU A 329 29.56 0.63 -32.87
C LEU A 329 29.65 -0.85 -33.27
N ASP A 330 30.75 -1.48 -32.90
CA ASP A 330 30.88 -2.95 -32.98
C ASP A 330 29.78 -3.61 -32.15
N GLY A 331 28.99 -4.48 -32.78
CA GLY A 331 27.82 -5.09 -32.16
C GLY A 331 26.47 -4.37 -32.44
N THR A 332 26.44 -3.19 -33.03
CA THR A 332 25.19 -2.56 -33.52
C THR A 332 24.47 -3.53 -34.46
N VAL A 333 23.16 -3.66 -34.31
CA VAL A 333 22.34 -4.53 -35.16
C VAL A 333 21.56 -3.68 -36.13
N VAL A 334 21.79 -3.91 -37.43
CA VAL A 334 21.05 -3.28 -38.53
C VAL A 334 20.09 -4.33 -39.12
N ASN A 335 18.82 -4.01 -39.16
CA ASN A 335 17.78 -4.82 -39.75
C ASN A 335 17.62 -4.36 -41.22
N VAL A 336 17.78 -5.28 -42.18
CA VAL A 336 17.54 -5.02 -43.59
C VAL A 336 16.47 -5.97 -44.09
N ASN A 337 15.32 -5.46 -44.47
CA ASN A 337 14.16 -6.24 -44.91
C ASN A 337 13.78 -7.41 -43.95
N GLY A 338 13.89 -7.21 -42.62
CA GLY A 338 13.55 -8.22 -41.62
C GLY A 338 14.71 -9.18 -41.27
N VAL A 339 15.89 -9.01 -41.85
CA VAL A 339 17.10 -9.81 -41.54
C VAL A 339 18.09 -8.94 -40.79
N ASN A 340 18.55 -9.46 -39.63
CA ASN A 340 19.49 -8.76 -38.74
C ASN A 340 20.93 -9.00 -39.20
N TYR A 341 21.70 -7.92 -39.34
CA TYR A 341 23.14 -7.91 -39.60
C TYR A 341 23.84 -7.22 -38.41
N THR A 342 24.79 -7.94 -37.80
CA THR A 342 25.57 -7.34 -36.70
C THR A 342 26.80 -6.66 -37.26
N VAL A 343 26.95 -5.38 -36.97
CA VAL A 343 28.10 -4.56 -37.35
C VAL A 343 29.35 -5.11 -36.71
N THR A 344 30.40 -5.30 -37.50
CA THR A 344 31.71 -5.75 -37.04
C THR A 344 32.76 -4.62 -37.16
N ALA A 345 33.91 -4.81 -36.50
CA ALA A 345 35.03 -3.87 -36.64
C ALA A 345 35.50 -3.71 -38.09
N ALA A 346 35.28 -4.72 -38.96
CA ALA A 346 35.59 -4.63 -40.39
C ALA A 346 34.57 -3.76 -41.11
N ASP A 347 33.29 -3.85 -40.76
CA ASP A 347 32.23 -3.00 -41.34
C ASP A 347 32.42 -1.54 -40.95
N LEU A 348 32.77 -1.27 -39.69
CA LEU A 348 33.13 0.06 -39.22
C LEU A 348 34.32 0.65 -40.01
N ALA A 349 35.34 -0.18 -40.28
CA ALA A 349 36.49 0.23 -41.08
C ALA A 349 36.14 0.51 -42.56
N ASN A 350 35.16 -0.21 -43.10
CA ASN A 350 34.64 -0.04 -44.45
C ASN A 350 33.63 1.11 -44.54
N GLY A 351 32.97 1.46 -43.43
CA GLY A 351 31.93 2.49 -43.37
C GLY A 351 30.55 2.00 -43.80
N TYR A 352 30.35 0.72 -44.00
CA TYR A 352 29.05 0.11 -44.37
C TYR A 352 28.97 -1.36 -43.98
N ILE A 353 27.73 -1.85 -43.83
CA ILE A 353 27.42 -3.29 -43.83
C ILE A 353 26.98 -3.72 -45.22
N THR A 354 27.14 -5.00 -45.53
CA THR A 354 26.64 -5.61 -46.79
C THR A 354 25.54 -6.60 -46.47
N ALA A 355 24.35 -6.40 -47.00
CA ALA A 355 23.19 -7.27 -46.87
C ALA A 355 22.90 -7.95 -48.24
N ALA A 356 22.88 -9.29 -48.26
CA ALA A 356 22.50 -10.05 -49.46
C ALA A 356 20.97 -10.05 -49.60
N ILE A 357 20.47 -9.51 -50.69
CA ILE A 357 19.05 -9.42 -51.03
C ILE A 357 18.68 -10.52 -52.02
N PRO A 358 17.89 -11.51 -51.68
CA PRO A 358 17.50 -12.59 -52.56
C PRO A 358 16.52 -12.06 -53.64
N VAL A 359 16.77 -12.44 -54.90
CA VAL A 359 15.89 -12.16 -56.02
C VAL A 359 14.92 -13.31 -56.21
N THR A 360 13.63 -13.05 -56.09
CA THR A 360 12.58 -14.05 -56.20
C THR A 360 11.82 -13.99 -57.53
N GLY A 361 12.14 -13.02 -58.40
CA GLY A 361 11.51 -12.83 -59.69
C GLY A 361 11.79 -11.47 -60.30
N GLU A 362 11.24 -11.21 -61.49
CA GLU A 362 11.32 -9.93 -62.18
C GLU A 362 10.49 -8.85 -61.47
N GLY A 363 10.89 -7.59 -61.56
CA GLY A 363 10.16 -6.45 -61.07
C GLY A 363 10.82 -5.72 -59.92
N PRO A 364 10.10 -4.79 -59.24
CA PRO A 364 10.66 -3.94 -58.22
C PRO A 364 10.95 -4.70 -56.91
N VAL A 365 12.14 -4.48 -56.36
CA VAL A 365 12.59 -4.94 -55.05
C VAL A 365 12.89 -3.73 -54.17
N ALA A 366 12.13 -3.54 -53.13
CA ALA A 366 12.34 -2.49 -52.15
C ALA A 366 13.33 -2.95 -51.08
N ILE A 367 14.23 -2.08 -50.67
CA ILE A 367 15.19 -2.27 -49.62
C ILE A 367 14.93 -1.20 -48.53
N HIS A 368 14.62 -1.66 -47.33
CA HIS A 368 14.46 -0.84 -46.15
C HIS A 368 15.50 -1.27 -45.13
N ALA A 369 16.09 -0.30 -44.42
CA ALA A 369 17.01 -0.59 -43.32
C ALA A 369 16.70 0.28 -42.11
N GLU A 370 16.79 -0.31 -40.94
CA GLU A 370 16.60 0.33 -39.65
C GLU A 370 17.62 -0.21 -38.60
N ALA A 371 17.96 0.58 -37.63
CA ALA A 371 18.76 0.20 -36.48
C ALA A 371 18.15 0.78 -35.21
N VAL A 372 18.44 0.17 -34.05
CA VAL A 372 17.89 0.60 -32.77
C VAL A 372 19.04 0.93 -31.85
N ASP A 373 19.00 2.11 -31.21
CA ASP A 373 19.99 2.51 -30.21
C ASP A 373 19.79 1.80 -28.88
N ALA A 374 20.68 2.07 -27.92
CA ALA A 374 20.64 1.45 -26.59
C ALA A 374 19.41 1.87 -25.77
N GLN A 375 18.76 2.96 -26.08
CA GLN A 375 17.55 3.50 -25.45
C GLN A 375 16.27 2.98 -26.11
N GLY A 376 16.39 2.34 -27.26
CA GLY A 376 15.26 1.80 -28.02
C GLY A 376 14.72 2.75 -29.09
N ASN A 377 15.42 3.87 -29.39
CA ASN A 377 15.02 4.75 -30.48
C ASN A 377 15.43 4.13 -31.81
N VAL A 378 14.55 4.24 -32.79
CA VAL A 378 14.75 3.65 -34.11
C VAL A 378 15.36 4.69 -35.05
N ASP A 379 16.53 4.37 -35.58
CA ASP A 379 17.14 5.07 -36.68
C ASP A 379 16.82 4.34 -38.00
N VAL A 380 16.43 5.07 -39.02
CA VAL A 380 16.09 4.52 -40.34
C VAL A 380 17.05 5.08 -41.38
N ALA A 381 17.34 4.30 -42.43
CA ALA A 381 18.16 4.78 -43.51
C ALA A 381 17.62 6.09 -44.12
N ASP A 382 18.51 6.94 -44.63
CA ASP A 382 18.17 8.25 -45.24
C ASP A 382 17.01 8.19 -46.23
N ALA A 383 16.91 7.08 -46.98
CA ALA A 383 15.81 6.76 -47.89
C ALA A 383 15.76 5.25 -48.17
N ASP A 384 14.56 4.72 -48.33
CA ASP A 384 14.36 3.40 -48.92
C ASP A 384 14.82 3.42 -50.38
N VAL A 385 15.47 2.33 -50.79
CA VAL A 385 15.93 2.16 -52.20
C VAL A 385 15.04 1.10 -52.85
N THR A 386 14.62 1.35 -54.08
CA THR A 386 13.94 0.36 -54.92
C THR A 386 14.73 0.15 -56.19
N VAL A 387 15.11 -1.08 -56.45
CA VAL A 387 15.69 -1.49 -57.76
C VAL A 387 14.70 -2.36 -58.49
N THR A 388 14.74 -2.33 -59.81
CA THR A 388 13.91 -3.18 -60.66
C THR A 388 14.79 -4.29 -61.25
N VAL A 389 14.45 -5.52 -60.98
CA VAL A 389 15.11 -6.67 -61.61
C VAL A 389 14.45 -6.88 -62.98
N ASP A 390 15.24 -6.81 -64.06
CA ASP A 390 14.82 -7.08 -65.45
C ASP A 390 15.93 -7.82 -66.18
N THR A 391 15.85 -9.14 -66.09
CA THR A 391 16.86 -10.06 -66.72
C THR A 391 16.37 -10.67 -68.03
N VAL A 392 15.15 -10.32 -68.40
CA VAL A 392 14.55 -10.86 -69.63
C VAL A 392 14.87 -9.94 -70.81
N PRO A 393 15.63 -10.39 -71.82
CA PRO A 393 15.91 -9.56 -73.02
C PRO A 393 14.59 -9.14 -73.65
N ALA A 394 14.51 -7.86 -74.00
CA ALA A 394 13.38 -7.37 -74.79
C ALA A 394 13.34 -8.11 -76.14
N ASP A 395 12.16 -8.58 -76.47
CA ASP A 395 11.95 -9.12 -77.84
C ASP A 395 11.85 -7.99 -78.85
N LEU A 396 13.04 -7.44 -79.16
CA LEU A 396 13.19 -6.30 -80.06
C LEU A 396 13.38 -6.71 -81.52
N ILE A 397 13.59 -8.03 -81.71
CA ILE A 397 13.90 -8.55 -83.07
C ILE A 397 12.82 -9.58 -83.45
N GLY A 398 12.02 -9.26 -84.38
CA GLY A 398 11.04 -10.15 -84.98
C GLY A 398 11.63 -11.20 -85.89
N ALA A 399 10.80 -11.80 -86.69
CA ALA A 399 11.24 -12.85 -87.62
C ALA A 399 12.19 -12.32 -88.63
N ILE A 400 13.27 -13.03 -88.88
CA ILE A 400 14.17 -12.79 -90.01
C ILE A 400 13.54 -13.42 -91.26
N THR A 401 13.33 -12.60 -92.27
CA THR A 401 12.85 -13.07 -93.58
C THR A 401 13.88 -12.83 -94.63
N ILE A 402 13.98 -13.70 -95.60
CA ILE A 402 14.84 -13.60 -96.78
C ILE A 402 13.89 -13.36 -97.97
N PRO A 403 13.71 -12.13 -98.42
CA PRO A 403 12.77 -11.84 -99.52
C PRO A 403 13.08 -12.53 -100.80
N GLU A 404 14.34 -12.88 -101.02
CA GLU A 404 14.83 -13.59 -102.21
C GLU A 404 14.46 -15.11 -102.15
N ASP A 405 14.19 -15.70 -101.06
CA ASP A 405 13.63 -17.08 -100.90
C ASP A 405 12.13 -17.04 -101.30
N LEU A 406 11.87 -17.05 -102.55
CA LEU A 406 10.53 -16.88 -103.14
C LEU A 406 9.61 -18.08 -102.91
N ASN A 407 10.16 -19.28 -102.73
CA ASN A 407 9.43 -20.49 -102.54
C ASN A 407 9.32 -20.87 -101.01
N GLY A 408 10.14 -20.22 -100.06
CA GLY A 408 10.11 -20.39 -98.65
C GLY A 408 10.70 -21.74 -98.18
N ASP A 409 11.60 -22.33 -99.01
CA ASP A 409 12.19 -23.65 -98.67
C ASP A 409 13.55 -23.54 -97.90
N GLY A 410 14.04 -22.29 -97.72
CA GLY A 410 15.30 -22.00 -97.03
C GLY A 410 16.53 -22.27 -97.83
N ILE A 411 16.39 -22.46 -99.13
CA ILE A 411 17.46 -22.70 -100.08
C ILE A 411 17.41 -21.68 -101.25
N LEU A 412 18.44 -20.84 -101.33
CA LEU A 412 18.51 -19.88 -102.45
C LEU A 412 19.16 -20.49 -103.66
N ASN A 413 18.42 -20.67 -104.77
CA ASN A 413 18.90 -21.16 -106.02
C ASN A 413 19.40 -20.00 -106.94
N ALA A 414 19.92 -20.27 -108.10
CA ALA A 414 20.51 -19.24 -108.99
C ALA A 414 19.50 -18.21 -109.49
N ASP A 415 18.22 -18.58 -109.66
CA ASP A 415 17.15 -17.67 -110.02
C ASP A 415 16.72 -16.74 -108.94
N GLU A 416 16.84 -17.17 -107.67
CA GLU A 416 16.49 -16.42 -106.43
C GLU A 416 17.63 -15.48 -106.01
N LEU A 417 18.90 -15.86 -106.16
CA LEU A 417 20.07 -15.04 -105.84
C LEU A 417 20.29 -13.88 -106.79
N GLY A 418 19.69 -13.88 -107.95
CA GLY A 418 19.88 -12.85 -108.95
C GLY A 418 21.33 -12.85 -109.56
N THR A 419 21.69 -11.77 -110.25
CA THR A 419 22.98 -11.70 -110.99
C THR A 419 24.12 -11.13 -110.09
N ASP A 420 23.88 -10.64 -108.93
CA ASP A 420 24.88 -10.06 -108.04
C ASP A 420 25.37 -11.04 -106.93
N GLY A 421 24.76 -12.21 -106.84
CA GLY A 421 25.17 -13.27 -105.89
C GLY A 421 25.04 -12.89 -104.43
N SER A 422 24.23 -11.87 -104.10
CA SER A 422 23.92 -11.44 -102.71
C SER A 422 22.42 -11.62 -102.39
N PHE A 423 22.09 -11.69 -101.11
CA PHE A 423 20.70 -11.69 -100.63
C PHE A 423 20.53 -10.69 -99.49
N ASN A 424 19.33 -10.28 -99.24
CA ASN A 424 18.99 -9.40 -98.16
C ASN A 424 18.27 -10.18 -97.07
N ALA A 425 18.62 -9.93 -95.79
CA ALA A 425 17.83 -10.32 -94.63
C ALA A 425 17.07 -9.14 -94.11
N GLN A 426 15.76 -9.28 -94.00
CA GLN A 426 14.90 -8.30 -93.37
C GLN A 426 14.55 -8.82 -91.92
N VAL A 427 14.75 -7.95 -90.97
CA VAL A 427 14.39 -8.19 -89.57
C VAL A 427 13.14 -7.34 -89.30
N ALA A 428 12.08 -7.99 -88.82
CA ALA A 428 10.86 -7.35 -88.42
C ALA A 428 10.98 -6.65 -87.08
#